data_5e05ed483d71184ac278ca4efe91eef0
#
_entry.id   5e05ed483d71184ac278ca4efe91eef0
#
_cell.length_a   1.000
_cell.length_b   1.000
_cell.length_c   1.000
_cell.angle_alpha   90.00
_cell.angle_beta   90.00
_cell.angle_gamma   90.00
#
_symmetry.space_group_name_H-M   'P 1'
#
loop_
_entity.id
_entity.type
_entity.pdbx_description
1 polymer ?
#
loop_
_entity_poly.entity_id
_entity_poly.type
_entity_poly.pdbx_seq_one_letter_code
_entity_poly.pdbx_strand_id
1 'polypeptide(L)'
;MNYNYDPELASLLEFLPDVSLGISEPVKARAGFLELVAQLNADIDQHGVAIHNRSIPGPTGAPDVAIRLYSPEGLEQAVPAILHIHGGGFVIGDLDSELGSCVALCRHLGVVVVSVDYRLAPETPYPGPLEDCYAALEWVSSNSAQLSTDPARIAVFGQSAGGGLAAATCLLAKDRDGPDICFQYLGIPELDDRLQTHSMQRFVDTPMWNRPNAELSWDFYLGDQYQRGADDVPYHAAPARAEDLTGLPPAYISTMEFDPLRDEGVQYALNLMQAGVATELHSFPGTFHGSALFSTAQVSQRESAEMFAVLRRALHIEH
;
A
#
# COMPACT_ATOMS: atom_id res chain seq x y z
N MET A 1 -20.05 17.20 4.83
CA MET A 1 -21.36 16.46 4.67
C MET A 1 -21.56 15.55 5.88
N ASN A 2 -22.83 15.19 6.20
CA ASN A 2 -23.08 14.28 7.32
C ASN A 2 -23.04 12.85 6.76
N TYR A 3 -21.93 12.13 6.99
CA TYR A 3 -21.76 10.74 6.59
C TYR A 3 -22.22 9.80 7.70
N ASN A 4 -22.83 8.68 7.36
CA ASN A 4 -23.31 7.70 8.33
C ASN A 4 -22.18 6.70 8.67
N TYR A 5 -21.13 7.21 9.36
CA TYR A 5 -20.03 6.36 9.81
C TYR A 5 -20.49 5.29 10.79
N ASP A 6 -19.72 4.21 10.88
CA ASP A 6 -19.86 3.24 11.95
C ASP A 6 -19.85 3.98 13.31
N PRO A 7 -20.76 3.67 14.23
CA PRO A 7 -20.88 4.42 15.49
C PRO A 7 -19.61 4.44 16.34
N GLU A 8 -18.79 3.37 16.30
CA GLU A 8 -17.53 3.32 17.03
C GLU A 8 -16.50 4.26 16.38
N LEU A 9 -16.44 4.30 15.05
CA LEU A 9 -15.58 5.23 14.32
C LEU A 9 -16.04 6.68 14.47
N ALA A 10 -17.35 6.95 14.40
CA ALA A 10 -17.91 8.28 14.58
C ALA A 10 -17.54 8.89 15.94
N SER A 11 -17.63 8.08 17.01
CA SER A 11 -17.27 8.53 18.36
C SER A 11 -15.78 8.85 18.50
N LEU A 12 -14.91 8.13 17.80
CA LEU A 12 -13.47 8.40 17.80
C LEU A 12 -13.12 9.69 17.06
N LEU A 13 -13.82 9.98 15.94
CA LEU A 13 -13.63 11.22 15.18
C LEU A 13 -13.91 12.49 15.98
N GLU A 14 -14.81 12.44 16.97
CA GLU A 14 -15.12 13.60 17.85
C GLU A 14 -13.91 14.06 18.68
N PHE A 15 -12.97 13.16 18.96
CA PHE A 15 -11.78 13.46 19.77
C PHE A 15 -10.52 13.73 18.94
N LEU A 16 -10.60 13.58 17.60
CA LEU A 16 -9.47 13.86 16.75
C LEU A 16 -9.48 15.33 16.32
N PRO A 17 -8.36 16.04 16.41
CA PRO A 17 -8.20 17.32 15.72
C PRO A 17 -8.37 17.07 14.21
N ASP A 18 -8.58 18.15 13.46
CA ASP A 18 -8.76 18.10 12.00
C ASP A 18 -7.76 17.14 11.33
N VAL A 19 -8.24 15.92 11.04
CA VAL A 19 -7.40 14.79 10.61
C VAL A 19 -7.22 14.80 9.09
N SER A 20 -7.18 15.95 8.46
CA SER A 20 -6.72 16.06 7.09
C SER A 20 -5.20 15.88 7.07
N LEU A 21 -4.71 14.85 6.38
CA LEU A 21 -3.30 14.74 6.03
C LEU A 21 -2.96 15.88 5.05
N GLY A 22 -2.75 17.08 5.58
CA GLY A 22 -2.51 18.29 4.78
C GLY A 22 -1.18 18.22 4.03
N ILE A 23 -1.15 17.49 2.90
CA ILE A 23 0.06 17.29 2.08
C ILE A 23 0.43 18.49 1.20
N SER A 24 -0.32 19.60 1.27
CA SER A 24 -0.02 20.83 0.52
C SER A 24 1.36 21.42 0.84
N GLU A 25 1.88 21.16 2.04
CA GLU A 25 3.23 21.52 2.46
C GLU A 25 4.02 20.22 2.79
N PRO A 26 4.61 19.51 1.79
CA PRO A 26 5.17 18.17 1.98
C PRO A 26 6.15 18.03 3.14
N VAL A 27 7.08 18.96 3.28
CA VAL A 27 8.09 18.95 4.36
C VAL A 27 7.44 19.02 5.74
N LYS A 28 6.44 19.89 5.90
CA LYS A 28 5.71 20.04 7.16
C LYS A 28 4.81 18.83 7.43
N ALA A 29 4.15 18.32 6.39
CA ALA A 29 3.32 17.12 6.50
C ALA A 29 4.14 15.91 6.97
N ARG A 30 5.33 15.69 6.41
CA ARG A 30 6.27 14.64 6.83
C ARG A 30 6.68 14.81 8.29
N ALA A 31 7.05 16.02 8.72
CA ALA A 31 7.45 16.27 10.10
C ALA A 31 6.32 15.94 11.09
N GLY A 32 5.09 16.42 10.82
CA GLY A 32 3.93 16.13 11.67
C GLY A 32 3.56 14.64 11.66
N PHE A 33 3.68 13.98 10.51
CA PHE A 33 3.43 12.55 10.40
C PHE A 33 4.45 11.72 11.18
N LEU A 34 5.72 12.06 11.13
CA LEU A 34 6.78 11.39 11.91
C LEU A 34 6.56 11.52 13.42
N GLU A 35 6.10 12.69 13.91
CA GLU A 35 5.75 12.86 15.32
C GLU A 35 4.59 11.94 15.74
N LEU A 36 3.56 11.82 14.91
CA LEU A 36 2.44 10.91 15.14
C LEU A 36 2.90 9.44 15.13
N VAL A 37 3.68 9.05 14.12
CA VAL A 37 4.22 7.70 13.98
C VAL A 37 5.09 7.31 15.19
N ALA A 38 5.94 8.22 15.67
CA ALA A 38 6.75 7.97 16.84
C ALA A 38 5.91 7.67 18.09
N GLN A 39 4.77 8.35 18.26
CA GLN A 39 3.84 8.08 19.36
C GLN A 39 3.14 6.72 19.19
N LEU A 40 2.69 6.39 17.98
CA LEU A 40 2.03 5.11 17.68
C LEU A 40 2.99 3.93 17.86
N ASN A 41 4.26 4.12 17.56
CA ASN A 41 5.29 3.06 17.65
C ASN A 41 5.84 2.83 19.05
N ALA A 42 5.60 3.75 20.00
CA ALA A 42 6.21 3.71 21.33
C ALA A 42 5.96 2.41 22.11
N ASP A 43 4.77 1.82 21.93
CA ASP A 43 4.33 0.64 22.67
C ASP A 43 4.25 -0.62 21.77
N ILE A 44 4.78 -0.59 20.54
CA ILE A 44 4.76 -1.76 19.66
C ILE A 44 5.69 -2.84 20.20
N ASP A 45 5.09 -3.96 20.60
CA ASP A 45 5.83 -5.16 20.97
C ASP A 45 6.47 -5.81 19.74
N GLN A 46 7.81 -5.89 19.72
CA GLN A 46 8.59 -6.47 18.63
C GLN A 46 9.09 -7.90 18.96
N HIS A 47 8.68 -8.48 20.08
CA HIS A 47 9.13 -9.81 20.50
C HIS A 47 8.83 -10.88 19.44
N GLY A 48 9.79 -11.74 19.15
CA GLY A 48 9.68 -12.81 18.16
C GLY A 48 9.92 -12.38 16.72
N VAL A 49 10.28 -11.09 16.51
CA VAL A 49 10.57 -10.54 15.17
C VAL A 49 11.96 -9.89 15.16
N ALA A 50 12.87 -10.44 14.39
CA ALA A 50 14.17 -9.83 14.11
C ALA A 50 14.02 -8.71 13.08
N ILE A 51 14.48 -7.50 13.40
CA ILE A 51 14.35 -6.31 12.55
C ILE A 51 15.72 -5.80 12.13
N HIS A 52 15.94 -5.64 10.82
CA HIS A 52 17.23 -5.19 10.27
C HIS A 52 17.03 -4.15 9.17
N ASN A 53 17.64 -2.99 9.30
CA ASN A 53 17.73 -2.01 8.21
C ASN A 53 18.85 -2.41 7.25
N ARG A 54 18.62 -2.25 5.95
CA ARG A 54 19.60 -2.46 4.88
C ARG A 54 19.47 -1.38 3.81
N SER A 55 20.54 -1.19 3.07
CA SER A 55 20.55 -0.46 1.80
C SER A 55 20.78 -1.48 0.68
N ILE A 56 19.99 -1.38 -0.36
CA ILE A 56 20.06 -2.26 -1.55
C ILE A 56 20.36 -1.41 -2.78
N PRO A 57 20.95 -1.98 -3.84
CA PRO A 57 21.15 -1.25 -5.09
C PRO A 57 19.81 -0.73 -5.60
N GLY A 58 19.76 0.58 -5.86
CA GLY A 58 18.61 1.21 -6.51
C GLY A 58 18.61 1.02 -8.04
N PRO A 59 17.60 1.58 -8.72
CA PRO A 59 17.54 1.56 -10.17
C PRO A 59 18.79 2.18 -10.81
N THR A 60 19.13 1.76 -12.02
CA THR A 60 20.33 2.27 -12.73
C THR A 60 20.35 3.80 -12.79
N GLY A 61 21.39 4.40 -12.22
CA GLY A 61 21.58 5.86 -12.17
C GLY A 61 20.85 6.56 -11.02
N ALA A 62 20.15 5.80 -10.16
CA ALA A 62 19.51 6.31 -8.96
C ALA A 62 20.33 5.93 -7.68
N PRO A 63 20.06 6.56 -6.53
CA PRO A 63 20.68 6.16 -5.26
C PRO A 63 20.22 4.78 -4.83
N ASP A 64 20.95 4.19 -3.89
CA ASP A 64 20.54 2.99 -3.17
C ASP A 64 19.20 3.22 -2.47
N VAL A 65 18.40 2.14 -2.36
CA VAL A 65 17.10 2.15 -1.69
C VAL A 65 17.24 1.57 -0.29
N ALA A 66 16.76 2.29 0.71
CA ALA A 66 16.68 1.77 2.06
C ALA A 66 15.51 0.78 2.19
N ILE A 67 15.74 -0.32 2.87
CA ILE A 67 14.71 -1.31 3.21
C ILE A 67 14.82 -1.71 4.67
N ARG A 68 13.71 -2.19 5.22
CA ARG A 68 13.69 -2.83 6.54
C ARG A 68 13.16 -4.25 6.41
N LEU A 69 13.94 -5.19 6.92
CA LEU A 69 13.63 -6.61 6.97
C LEU A 69 13.02 -6.95 8.32
N TYR A 70 11.91 -7.67 8.28
CA TYR A 70 11.28 -8.27 9.45
C TYR A 70 11.26 -9.78 9.24
N SER A 71 11.89 -10.53 10.11
CA SER A 71 12.00 -11.99 9.99
C SER A 71 11.56 -12.65 11.29
N PRO A 72 10.84 -13.79 11.25
CA PRO A 72 10.59 -14.58 12.45
C PRO A 72 11.90 -14.98 13.10
N GLU A 73 12.03 -14.84 14.42
CA GLU A 73 13.20 -15.34 15.15
C GLU A 73 13.28 -16.86 15.05
N GLY A 74 14.48 -17.40 14.88
CA GLY A 74 14.72 -18.84 14.82
C GLY A 74 14.21 -19.51 13.52
N LEU A 75 14.15 -18.76 12.43
CA LEU A 75 13.72 -19.29 11.13
C LEU A 75 14.62 -20.42 10.64
N GLU A 76 14.08 -21.65 10.53
CA GLU A 76 14.81 -22.86 10.12
C GLU A 76 14.48 -23.31 8.69
N GLN A 77 13.38 -22.83 8.11
CA GLN A 77 12.90 -23.23 6.78
C GLN A 77 12.57 -22.00 5.94
N ALA A 78 12.58 -22.17 4.63
CA ALA A 78 12.17 -21.12 3.71
C ALA A 78 10.66 -20.85 3.87
N VAL A 79 10.32 -19.56 4.09
CA VAL A 79 8.97 -19.06 4.29
C VAL A 79 8.57 -18.13 3.13
N PRO A 80 7.29 -17.81 2.95
CA PRO A 80 6.88 -16.77 2.02
C PRO A 80 7.50 -15.41 2.35
N ALA A 81 7.59 -14.53 1.35
CA ALA A 81 7.97 -13.14 1.53
C ALA A 81 6.82 -12.19 1.17
N ILE A 82 6.75 -11.06 1.86
CA ILE A 82 5.87 -9.94 1.53
C ILE A 82 6.75 -8.71 1.25
N LEU A 83 6.69 -8.18 0.03
CA LEU A 83 7.19 -6.84 -0.26
C LEU A 83 6.11 -5.85 0.19
N HIS A 84 6.39 -5.09 1.22
CA HIS A 84 5.48 -4.12 1.81
C HIS A 84 5.80 -2.71 1.31
N ILE A 85 4.82 -2.06 0.71
CA ILE A 85 4.91 -0.70 0.14
C ILE A 85 3.99 0.21 0.94
N HIS A 86 4.57 1.19 1.63
CA HIS A 86 3.81 2.08 2.52
C HIS A 86 2.88 3.04 1.76
N GLY A 87 1.82 3.50 2.43
CA GLY A 87 0.92 4.53 1.95
C GLY A 87 1.47 5.95 2.14
N GLY A 88 0.60 6.94 2.04
CA GLY A 88 0.93 8.34 2.29
C GLY A 88 0.88 9.26 1.07
N GLY A 89 0.02 8.93 0.08
CA GLY A 89 -0.21 9.77 -1.09
C GLY A 89 1.06 10.05 -1.89
N PHE A 90 1.99 9.10 -1.95
CA PHE A 90 3.31 9.23 -2.59
C PHE A 90 4.22 10.32 -2.00
N VAL A 91 3.76 11.07 -1.00
CA VAL A 91 4.38 12.30 -0.48
C VAL A 91 4.93 12.14 0.93
N ILE A 92 4.29 11.31 1.76
CA ILE A 92 4.67 11.04 3.15
C ILE A 92 4.83 9.54 3.36
N GLY A 93 5.42 9.16 4.49
CA GLY A 93 5.68 7.77 4.85
C GLY A 93 7.18 7.46 4.82
N ASP A 94 7.55 6.44 5.56
CA ASP A 94 8.90 5.89 5.67
C ASP A 94 8.85 4.48 6.28
N LEU A 95 10.00 3.91 6.62
CA LEU A 95 10.09 2.58 7.25
C LEU A 95 9.47 2.54 8.66
N ASP A 96 9.39 3.67 9.36
CA ASP A 96 8.83 3.72 10.71
C ASP A 96 7.31 3.78 10.68
N SER A 97 6.72 4.36 9.64
CA SER A 97 5.27 4.48 9.49
C SER A 97 4.55 3.12 9.42
N GLU A 98 5.25 2.08 8.99
CA GLU A 98 4.70 0.73 8.84
C GLU A 98 5.23 -0.30 9.83
N LEU A 99 5.93 0.15 10.89
CA LEU A 99 6.52 -0.75 11.88
C LEU A 99 5.48 -1.72 12.46
N GLY A 100 4.34 -1.20 12.90
CA GLY A 100 3.28 -2.02 13.51
C GLY A 100 2.68 -3.04 12.54
N SER A 101 2.37 -2.62 11.33
CA SER A 101 1.84 -3.46 10.26
C SER A 101 2.83 -4.58 9.89
N CYS A 102 4.10 -4.23 9.64
CA CYS A 102 5.14 -5.20 9.27
C CYS A 102 5.44 -6.20 10.38
N VAL A 103 5.50 -5.76 11.64
CA VAL A 103 5.66 -6.66 12.80
C VAL A 103 4.47 -7.61 12.91
N ALA A 104 3.24 -7.09 12.75
CA ALA A 104 2.05 -7.91 12.80
C ALA A 104 2.01 -8.95 11.66
N LEU A 105 2.30 -8.55 10.43
CA LEU A 105 2.38 -9.46 9.27
C LEU A 105 3.42 -10.56 9.51
N CYS A 106 4.64 -10.18 9.90
CA CYS A 106 5.71 -11.14 10.18
C CYS A 106 5.31 -12.13 11.28
N ARG A 107 4.81 -11.64 12.41
CA ARG A 107 4.46 -12.46 13.58
C ARG A 107 3.28 -13.39 13.34
N HIS A 108 2.17 -12.84 12.80
CA HIS A 108 0.93 -13.62 12.64
C HIS A 108 0.96 -14.61 11.47
N LEU A 109 1.76 -14.33 10.46
CA LEU A 109 1.87 -15.20 9.27
C LEU A 109 3.13 -16.06 9.28
N GLY A 110 4.14 -15.74 10.09
CA GLY A 110 5.42 -16.46 10.06
C GLY A 110 6.20 -16.24 8.76
N VAL A 111 6.10 -15.06 8.17
CA VAL A 111 6.70 -14.70 6.87
C VAL A 111 7.82 -13.66 7.05
N VAL A 112 8.70 -13.56 6.07
CA VAL A 112 9.61 -12.43 5.96
C VAL A 112 8.87 -11.26 5.33
N VAL A 113 8.95 -10.08 5.96
CA VAL A 113 8.42 -8.84 5.37
C VAL A 113 9.59 -7.92 5.02
N VAL A 114 9.56 -7.37 3.81
CA VAL A 114 10.54 -6.40 3.31
C VAL A 114 9.80 -5.11 3.05
N SER A 115 9.95 -4.12 3.95
CA SER A 115 9.39 -2.78 3.77
C SER A 115 10.37 -1.93 2.98
N VAL A 116 9.87 -1.20 1.99
CA VAL A 116 10.68 -0.36 1.11
C VAL A 116 10.48 1.12 1.43
N ASP A 117 11.58 1.86 1.56
CA ASP A 117 11.63 3.31 1.71
C ASP A 117 11.82 3.94 0.33
N TYR A 118 10.77 3.91 -0.47
CA TYR A 118 10.82 4.47 -1.81
C TYR A 118 10.91 6.00 -1.77
N ARG A 119 11.60 6.60 -2.74
CA ARG A 119 11.74 8.05 -2.84
C ARG A 119 10.38 8.72 -3.05
N LEU A 120 10.15 9.81 -2.33
CA LEU A 120 8.87 10.50 -2.26
C LEU A 120 8.77 11.65 -3.27
N ALA A 121 7.56 11.89 -3.73
CA ALA A 121 7.18 13.10 -4.43
C ALA A 121 7.01 14.28 -3.43
N PRO A 122 7.17 15.53 -3.84
CA PRO A 122 7.47 15.99 -5.21
C PRO A 122 8.96 15.95 -5.59
N GLU A 123 9.88 15.66 -4.65
CA GLU A 123 11.31 15.67 -4.91
C GLU A 123 11.72 14.60 -5.93
N THR A 124 11.02 13.47 -5.91
CA THR A 124 11.19 12.39 -6.86
C THR A 124 9.81 11.96 -7.37
N PRO A 125 9.35 12.53 -8.50
CA PRO A 125 8.08 12.13 -9.10
C PRO A 125 8.21 10.77 -9.81
N TYR A 126 7.11 10.29 -10.36
CA TYR A 126 7.09 9.13 -11.27
C TYR A 126 8.18 9.27 -12.36
N PRO A 127 8.94 8.21 -12.70
CA PRO A 127 8.76 6.84 -12.22
C PRO A 127 9.56 6.47 -10.96
N GLY A 128 10.24 7.42 -10.31
CA GLY A 128 11.20 7.15 -9.24
C GLY A 128 10.67 6.23 -8.12
N PRO A 129 9.52 6.53 -7.47
CA PRO A 129 8.95 5.70 -6.43
C PRO A 129 8.65 4.26 -6.89
N LEU A 130 8.09 4.10 -8.09
CA LEU A 130 7.79 2.79 -8.67
C LEU A 130 9.05 1.99 -8.97
N GLU A 131 10.07 2.63 -9.54
CA GLU A 131 11.34 1.97 -9.85
C GLU A 131 12.07 1.51 -8.59
N ASP A 132 11.96 2.25 -7.48
CA ASP A 132 12.50 1.83 -6.19
C ASP A 132 11.77 0.59 -5.63
N CYS A 133 10.44 0.56 -5.74
CA CYS A 133 9.64 -0.61 -5.37
C CYS A 133 9.99 -1.84 -6.23
N TYR A 134 10.16 -1.64 -7.53
CA TYR A 134 10.55 -2.71 -8.44
C TYR A 134 11.98 -3.22 -8.15
N ALA A 135 12.94 -2.34 -7.90
CA ALA A 135 14.29 -2.74 -7.50
C ALA A 135 14.28 -3.56 -6.18
N ALA A 136 13.40 -3.18 -5.24
CA ALA A 136 13.22 -3.98 -4.02
C ALA A 136 12.63 -5.36 -4.31
N LEU A 137 11.67 -5.49 -5.24
CA LEU A 137 11.13 -6.79 -5.69
C LEU A 137 12.22 -7.67 -6.31
N GLU A 138 13.02 -7.12 -7.23
CA GLU A 138 14.13 -7.83 -7.86
C GLU A 138 15.15 -8.31 -6.82
N TRP A 139 15.45 -7.43 -5.86
CA TRP A 139 16.38 -7.76 -4.79
C TRP A 139 15.85 -8.87 -3.87
N VAL A 140 14.57 -8.83 -3.47
CA VAL A 140 13.93 -9.89 -2.66
C VAL A 140 14.01 -11.23 -3.38
N SER A 141 13.64 -11.28 -4.65
CA SER A 141 13.66 -12.50 -5.46
C SER A 141 15.08 -13.07 -5.59
N SER A 142 16.06 -12.21 -5.93
CA SER A 142 17.45 -12.59 -6.14
C SER A 142 18.19 -13.02 -4.87
N ASN A 143 17.71 -12.59 -3.71
CA ASN A 143 18.33 -12.87 -2.41
C ASN A 143 17.52 -13.85 -1.55
N SER A 144 16.57 -14.57 -2.14
CA SER A 144 15.67 -15.50 -1.44
C SER A 144 16.41 -16.50 -0.55
N ALA A 145 17.53 -17.06 -1.01
CA ALA A 145 18.35 -17.99 -0.23
C ALA A 145 18.95 -17.33 1.03
N GLN A 146 19.42 -16.07 0.92
CA GLN A 146 19.97 -15.33 2.06
C GLN A 146 18.88 -14.92 3.05
N LEU A 147 17.70 -14.64 2.56
CA LEU A 147 16.53 -14.26 3.35
C LEU A 147 15.81 -15.46 3.96
N SER A 148 16.17 -16.68 3.60
CA SER A 148 15.41 -17.89 3.90
C SER A 148 13.95 -17.78 3.45
N THR A 149 13.74 -17.29 2.21
CA THR A 149 12.41 -17.16 1.62
C THR A 149 12.26 -18.06 0.40
N ASP A 150 11.00 -18.38 0.09
CA ASP A 150 10.62 -19.12 -1.10
C ASP A 150 10.36 -18.14 -2.26
N PRO A 151 11.19 -18.12 -3.32
CA PRO A 151 11.01 -17.16 -4.41
C PRO A 151 9.71 -17.39 -5.22
N ALA A 152 9.06 -18.53 -5.11
CA ALA A 152 7.76 -18.78 -5.72
C ALA A 152 6.59 -18.25 -4.87
N ARG A 153 6.86 -17.78 -3.66
CA ARG A 153 5.84 -17.26 -2.73
C ARG A 153 6.18 -15.84 -2.27
N ILE A 154 6.36 -14.93 -3.22
CA ILE A 154 6.53 -13.50 -2.98
C ILE A 154 5.19 -12.82 -3.25
N ALA A 155 4.60 -12.20 -2.24
CA ALA A 155 3.43 -11.33 -2.38
C ALA A 155 3.86 -9.86 -2.36
N VAL A 156 3.14 -9.02 -3.10
CA VAL A 156 3.24 -7.55 -3.00
C VAL A 156 2.05 -7.04 -2.20
N PHE A 157 2.32 -6.21 -1.21
CA PHE A 157 1.34 -5.66 -0.30
C PHE A 157 1.47 -4.15 -0.25
N GLY A 158 0.36 -3.44 -0.37
CA GLY A 158 0.34 -2.00 -0.16
C GLY A 158 -1.06 -1.49 0.16
N GLN A 159 -1.11 -0.32 0.82
CA GLN A 159 -2.35 0.38 1.12
C GLN A 159 -2.30 1.80 0.56
N SER A 160 -3.43 2.34 0.14
CA SER A 160 -3.54 3.71 -0.39
C SER A 160 -2.59 3.92 -1.59
N ALA A 161 -1.74 4.93 -1.57
CA ALA A 161 -0.68 5.14 -2.56
C ALA A 161 0.24 3.91 -2.69
N GLY A 162 0.56 3.24 -1.56
CA GLY A 162 1.29 1.97 -1.57
C GLY A 162 0.52 0.86 -2.28
N GLY A 163 -0.81 0.84 -2.20
CA GLY A 163 -1.66 -0.07 -2.97
C GLY A 163 -1.61 0.22 -4.48
N GLY A 164 -1.56 1.50 -4.86
CA GLY A 164 -1.31 1.93 -6.24
C GLY A 164 0.05 1.49 -6.76
N LEU A 165 1.12 1.73 -5.97
CA LEU A 165 2.47 1.27 -6.31
C LEU A 165 2.58 -0.26 -6.33
N ALA A 166 1.85 -0.99 -5.48
CA ALA A 166 1.81 -2.45 -5.49
C ALA A 166 1.20 -2.96 -6.81
N ALA A 167 0.07 -2.40 -7.24
CA ALA A 167 -0.54 -2.72 -8.53
C ALA A 167 0.38 -2.37 -9.70
N ALA A 168 1.02 -1.19 -9.66
CA ALA A 168 1.98 -0.74 -10.66
C ALA A 168 3.22 -1.64 -10.72
N THR A 169 3.71 -2.11 -9.56
CA THR A 169 4.85 -3.05 -9.48
C THR A 169 4.50 -4.39 -10.13
N CYS A 170 3.27 -4.89 -9.94
CA CYS A 170 2.81 -6.11 -10.60
C CYS A 170 2.72 -5.94 -12.13
N LEU A 171 2.21 -4.80 -12.61
CA LEU A 171 2.19 -4.47 -14.05
C LEU A 171 3.60 -4.39 -14.62
N LEU A 172 4.50 -3.70 -13.93
CA LEU A 172 5.88 -3.52 -14.37
C LEU A 172 6.65 -4.85 -14.38
N ALA A 173 6.43 -5.73 -13.39
CA ALA A 173 7.01 -7.06 -13.35
C ALA A 173 6.54 -7.92 -14.54
N LYS A 174 5.24 -7.89 -14.87
CA LYS A 174 4.69 -8.54 -16.06
C LYS A 174 5.36 -8.03 -17.34
N ASP A 175 5.45 -6.73 -17.51
CA ASP A 175 5.94 -6.14 -18.77
C ASP A 175 7.45 -6.30 -18.98
N ARG A 176 8.19 -6.51 -17.88
CA ARG A 176 9.65 -6.73 -17.91
C ARG A 176 10.05 -8.20 -17.88
N ASP A 177 9.09 -9.14 -17.91
CA ASP A 177 9.35 -10.58 -17.64
C ASP A 177 10.20 -10.73 -16.36
N GLY A 178 9.85 -9.96 -15.33
CA GLY A 178 10.56 -9.82 -14.07
C GLY A 178 10.24 -10.94 -13.06
N PRO A 179 10.52 -10.73 -11.77
CA PRO A 179 10.26 -11.73 -10.75
C PRO A 179 8.77 -12.13 -10.66
N ASP A 180 8.52 -13.41 -10.44
CA ASP A 180 7.18 -13.93 -10.21
C ASP A 180 6.60 -13.38 -8.89
N ILE A 181 5.35 -12.93 -8.96
CA ILE A 181 4.55 -12.47 -7.82
C ILE A 181 3.38 -13.45 -7.66
N CYS A 182 3.27 -14.08 -6.51
CA CYS A 182 2.19 -15.07 -6.28
C CYS A 182 0.86 -14.42 -5.88
N PHE A 183 0.88 -13.20 -5.35
CA PHE A 183 -0.32 -12.49 -4.88
C PHE A 183 -0.10 -10.99 -4.79
N GLN A 184 -1.17 -10.19 -5.04
CA GLN A 184 -1.19 -8.76 -4.80
C GLN A 184 -2.30 -8.40 -3.79
N TYR A 185 -1.90 -7.78 -2.66
CA TYR A 185 -2.82 -7.22 -1.69
C TYR A 185 -2.90 -5.71 -1.87
N LEU A 186 -4.05 -5.21 -2.29
CA LEU A 186 -4.29 -3.82 -2.63
C LEU A 186 -5.34 -3.23 -1.67
N GLY A 187 -4.88 -2.73 -0.52
CA GLY A 187 -5.76 -2.09 0.45
C GLY A 187 -6.09 -0.66 0.05
N ILE A 188 -7.38 -0.31 -0.08
CA ILE A 188 -7.83 1.07 -0.37
C ILE A 188 -6.96 1.78 -1.43
N PRO A 189 -6.66 1.15 -2.60
CA PRO A 189 -5.58 1.57 -3.48
C PRO A 189 -5.91 2.88 -4.22
N GLU A 190 -4.88 3.73 -4.41
CA GLU A 190 -4.92 4.94 -5.22
C GLU A 190 -4.44 4.60 -6.65
N LEU A 191 -5.37 4.54 -7.63
CA LEU A 191 -5.15 3.90 -8.93
C LEU A 191 -5.41 4.80 -10.15
N ASP A 192 -6.21 5.87 -10.00
CA ASP A 192 -6.76 6.62 -11.13
C ASP A 192 -6.53 8.13 -11.01
N ASP A 193 -5.55 8.64 -11.72
CA ASP A 193 -5.20 10.05 -11.76
C ASP A 193 -6.26 10.96 -12.41
N ARG A 194 -7.23 10.40 -13.14
CA ARG A 194 -8.31 11.15 -13.79
C ARG A 194 -9.31 11.75 -12.80
N LEU A 195 -9.43 11.16 -11.59
CA LEU A 195 -10.30 11.62 -10.50
C LEU A 195 -11.77 11.83 -10.91
N GLN A 196 -12.28 10.95 -11.78
CA GLN A 196 -13.59 11.10 -12.39
C GLN A 196 -14.67 10.19 -11.79
N THR A 197 -14.30 9.27 -10.88
CA THR A 197 -15.26 8.35 -10.26
C THR A 197 -16.29 9.10 -9.41
N HIS A 198 -17.45 8.49 -9.19
CA HIS A 198 -18.51 9.10 -8.38
C HIS A 198 -18.06 9.32 -6.93
N SER A 199 -17.35 8.34 -6.32
CA SER A 199 -16.82 8.49 -4.97
C SER A 199 -15.81 9.64 -4.88
N MET A 200 -14.91 9.76 -5.85
CA MET A 200 -13.92 10.84 -5.91
C MET A 200 -14.59 12.22 -6.02
N GLN A 201 -15.66 12.35 -6.78
CA GLN A 201 -16.40 13.61 -6.90
C GLN A 201 -17.23 13.95 -5.66
N ARG A 202 -17.70 12.92 -4.95
CA ARG A 202 -18.59 13.08 -3.80
C ARG A 202 -17.84 13.35 -2.49
N PHE A 203 -16.71 12.67 -2.24
CA PHE A 203 -16.02 12.67 -0.96
C PHE A 203 -14.91 13.72 -0.92
N VAL A 204 -15.33 14.97 -0.70
CA VAL A 204 -14.45 16.15 -0.72
C VAL A 204 -14.00 16.62 0.68
N ASP A 205 -14.65 16.10 1.74
CA ASP A 205 -14.47 16.51 3.14
C ASP A 205 -14.46 15.30 4.10
N THR A 206 -14.09 14.12 3.59
CA THR A 206 -13.92 12.91 4.42
C THR A 206 -12.65 12.99 5.26
N PRO A 207 -12.64 12.35 6.47
CA PRO A 207 -11.47 12.28 7.33
C PRO A 207 -10.30 11.59 6.64
N MET A 208 -9.09 11.89 7.08
CA MET A 208 -7.83 11.33 6.63
C MET A 208 -7.52 11.61 5.17
N TRP A 209 -8.36 11.16 4.24
CA TRP A 209 -8.19 11.32 2.80
C TRP A 209 -9.47 11.82 2.14
N ASN A 210 -9.32 12.76 1.23
CA ASN A 210 -10.41 13.40 0.49
C ASN A 210 -9.92 13.83 -0.89
N ARG A 211 -10.84 14.24 -1.76
CA ARG A 211 -10.50 14.67 -3.11
C ARG A 211 -9.41 15.74 -3.19
N PRO A 212 -9.43 16.85 -2.40
CA PRO A 212 -8.33 17.82 -2.42
C PRO A 212 -6.94 17.21 -2.19
N ASN A 213 -6.82 16.23 -1.28
CA ASN A 213 -5.58 15.53 -1.07
C ASN A 213 -5.20 14.64 -2.27
N ALA A 214 -6.17 13.93 -2.87
CA ALA A 214 -5.93 13.13 -4.06
C ALA A 214 -5.48 13.99 -5.26
N GLU A 215 -6.03 15.18 -5.43
CA GLU A 215 -5.58 16.13 -6.46
C GLU A 215 -4.10 16.51 -6.28
N LEU A 216 -3.70 16.87 -5.06
CA LEU A 216 -2.32 17.21 -4.73
C LEU A 216 -1.38 16.00 -4.85
N SER A 217 -1.82 14.84 -4.38
CA SER A 217 -1.07 13.59 -4.45
C SER A 217 -0.66 13.27 -5.88
N TRP A 218 -1.63 13.25 -6.78
CA TRP A 218 -1.38 12.98 -8.19
C TRP A 218 -0.54 14.08 -8.87
N ASP A 219 -0.80 15.35 -8.56
CA ASP A 219 -0.01 16.46 -9.12
C ASP A 219 1.46 16.37 -8.70
N PHE A 220 1.75 16.02 -7.44
CA PHE A 220 3.11 15.79 -6.96
C PHE A 220 3.75 14.53 -7.55
N TYR A 221 2.99 13.42 -7.61
CA TYR A 221 3.50 12.16 -8.10
C TYR A 221 3.82 12.17 -9.59
N LEU A 222 2.98 12.79 -10.39
CA LEU A 222 3.21 12.93 -11.84
C LEU A 222 4.26 14.00 -12.16
N GLY A 223 4.43 15.00 -11.29
CA GLY A 223 5.39 16.09 -11.46
C GLY A 223 5.12 16.92 -12.70
N ASP A 224 6.17 17.59 -13.20
CA ASP A 224 6.07 18.43 -14.40
C ASP A 224 6.03 17.62 -15.72
N GLN A 225 6.24 16.31 -15.64
CA GLN A 225 6.33 15.46 -16.83
C GLN A 225 4.97 15.12 -17.41
N TYR A 226 3.95 14.94 -16.55
CA TYR A 226 2.60 14.56 -16.98
C TYR A 226 1.56 15.44 -16.27
N GLN A 227 0.55 15.84 -17.03
CA GLN A 227 -0.61 16.51 -16.45
C GLN A 227 -1.64 15.45 -16.01
N ARG A 228 -2.07 15.49 -14.76
CA ARG A 228 -3.15 14.65 -14.23
C ARG A 228 -4.36 14.69 -15.15
N GLY A 229 -4.90 13.51 -15.48
CA GLY A 229 -6.05 13.34 -16.36
C GLY A 229 -5.77 13.42 -17.86
N ALA A 230 -4.55 13.76 -18.29
CA ALA A 230 -4.19 13.75 -19.70
C ALA A 230 -4.05 12.32 -20.25
N ASP A 231 -4.23 12.15 -21.57
CA ASP A 231 -4.25 10.82 -22.19
C ASP A 231 -2.87 10.15 -22.23
N ASP A 232 -1.79 10.90 -22.08
CA ASP A 232 -0.40 10.42 -22.15
C ASP A 232 0.16 9.95 -20.80
N VAL A 233 -0.62 10.01 -19.71
CA VAL A 233 -0.21 9.45 -18.41
C VAL A 233 -0.06 7.93 -18.54
N PRO A 234 1.14 7.38 -18.24
CA PRO A 234 1.38 5.94 -18.37
C PRO A 234 0.55 5.12 -17.39
N TYR A 235 0.09 3.94 -17.81
CA TYR A 235 -0.63 3.03 -16.92
C TYR A 235 0.22 2.48 -15.76
N HIS A 236 1.54 2.50 -15.87
CA HIS A 236 2.42 2.21 -14.72
C HIS A 236 2.40 3.33 -13.66
N ALA A 237 2.06 4.59 -14.04
CA ALA A 237 1.83 5.63 -13.05
C ALA A 237 0.43 5.50 -12.43
N ALA A 238 -0.58 5.18 -13.24
CA ALA A 238 -1.99 5.09 -12.85
C ALA A 238 -2.58 3.75 -13.31
N PRO A 239 -2.51 2.68 -12.50
CA PRO A 239 -2.88 1.30 -12.87
C PRO A 239 -4.30 1.13 -13.43
N ALA A 240 -5.24 2.00 -13.05
CA ALA A 240 -6.60 1.98 -13.60
C ALA A 240 -6.66 2.29 -15.12
N ARG A 241 -5.58 2.77 -15.72
CA ARG A 241 -5.44 3.01 -17.16
C ARG A 241 -5.00 1.78 -17.97
N ALA A 242 -4.55 0.71 -17.28
CA ALA A 242 -4.10 -0.48 -17.97
C ALA A 242 -5.27 -1.19 -18.67
N GLU A 243 -5.12 -1.41 -19.97
CA GLU A 243 -6.14 -2.08 -20.80
C GLU A 243 -6.01 -3.61 -20.74
N ASP A 244 -4.79 -4.12 -20.54
CA ASP A 244 -4.52 -5.57 -20.43
C ASP A 244 -4.00 -5.93 -19.02
N LEU A 245 -4.89 -6.55 -18.24
CA LEU A 245 -4.58 -7.08 -16.92
C LEU A 245 -4.40 -8.62 -16.91
N THR A 246 -4.38 -9.27 -18.08
CA THR A 246 -4.21 -10.71 -18.16
C THR A 246 -2.86 -11.16 -17.61
N GLY A 247 -2.84 -12.29 -16.91
CA GLY A 247 -1.61 -12.85 -16.34
C GLY A 247 -1.06 -12.15 -15.10
N LEU A 248 -1.75 -11.11 -14.59
CA LEU A 248 -1.41 -10.54 -13.29
C LEU A 248 -1.68 -11.56 -12.16
N PRO A 249 -0.97 -11.44 -11.03
CA PRO A 249 -1.16 -12.34 -9.89
C PRO A 249 -2.57 -12.23 -9.31
N PRO A 250 -3.10 -13.31 -8.68
CA PRO A 250 -4.32 -13.24 -7.90
C PRO A 250 -4.33 -12.05 -6.95
N ALA A 251 -5.51 -11.43 -6.75
CA ALA A 251 -5.63 -10.17 -6.05
C ALA A 251 -6.65 -10.19 -4.91
N TYR A 252 -6.38 -9.41 -3.87
CA TYR A 252 -7.38 -8.94 -2.92
C TYR A 252 -7.41 -7.42 -2.94
N ILE A 253 -8.62 -6.86 -2.98
CA ILE A 253 -8.83 -5.41 -2.93
C ILE A 253 -9.81 -5.10 -1.80
N SER A 254 -9.44 -4.19 -0.89
CA SER A 254 -10.36 -3.62 0.07
C SER A 254 -10.73 -2.19 -0.30
N THR A 255 -11.96 -1.79 0.02
CA THR A 255 -12.44 -0.41 -0.17
C THR A 255 -13.28 0.03 1.03
N MET A 256 -13.32 1.33 1.30
CA MET A 256 -14.10 1.93 2.38
C MET A 256 -15.32 2.66 1.82
N GLU A 257 -16.45 2.63 2.54
CA GLU A 257 -17.70 3.21 2.03
C GLU A 257 -17.58 4.71 1.73
N PHE A 258 -16.97 5.47 2.64
CA PHE A 258 -16.83 6.92 2.55
C PHE A 258 -15.40 7.33 2.18
N ASP A 259 -14.87 6.71 1.12
CA ASP A 259 -13.51 6.94 0.63
C ASP A 259 -13.56 7.45 -0.83
N PRO A 260 -12.86 8.55 -1.17
CA PRO A 260 -12.78 8.99 -2.56
C PRO A 260 -12.20 7.92 -3.50
N LEU A 261 -11.31 7.04 -3.02
CA LEU A 261 -10.67 5.97 -3.80
C LEU A 261 -11.55 4.71 -3.97
N ARG A 262 -12.72 4.66 -3.33
CA ARG A 262 -13.59 3.48 -3.34
C ARG A 262 -13.89 2.95 -4.73
N ASP A 263 -14.44 3.80 -5.59
CA ASP A 263 -14.98 3.36 -6.88
C ASP A 263 -13.87 2.95 -7.85
N GLU A 264 -12.68 3.56 -7.79
CA GLU A 264 -11.54 3.13 -8.61
C GLU A 264 -11.02 1.76 -8.19
N GLY A 265 -10.97 1.48 -6.88
CA GLY A 265 -10.64 0.16 -6.36
C GLY A 265 -11.64 -0.91 -6.79
N VAL A 266 -12.96 -0.61 -6.70
CA VAL A 266 -14.02 -1.51 -7.17
C VAL A 266 -13.91 -1.76 -8.68
N GLN A 267 -13.69 -0.71 -9.49
CA GLN A 267 -13.58 -0.85 -10.94
C GLN A 267 -12.34 -1.64 -11.33
N TYR A 268 -11.21 -1.43 -10.64
CA TYR A 268 -9.99 -2.19 -10.90
C TYR A 268 -10.18 -3.68 -10.59
N ALA A 269 -10.87 -4.00 -9.48
CA ALA A 269 -11.22 -5.38 -9.16
C ALA A 269 -12.09 -6.04 -10.25
N LEU A 270 -13.09 -5.33 -10.76
CA LEU A 270 -13.92 -5.81 -11.88
C LEU A 270 -13.09 -6.04 -13.15
N ASN A 271 -12.16 -5.13 -13.46
CA ASN A 271 -11.29 -5.26 -14.63
C ASN A 271 -10.35 -6.47 -14.50
N LEU A 272 -9.79 -6.73 -13.30
CA LEU A 272 -9.00 -7.93 -13.02
C LEU A 272 -9.82 -9.21 -13.24
N MET A 273 -11.05 -9.27 -12.70
CA MET A 273 -11.96 -10.42 -12.90
C MET A 273 -12.28 -10.64 -14.39
N GLN A 274 -12.51 -9.57 -15.14
CA GLN A 274 -12.78 -9.63 -16.59
C GLN A 274 -11.56 -10.12 -17.37
N ALA A 275 -10.36 -9.82 -16.91
CA ALA A 275 -9.10 -10.31 -17.46
C ALA A 275 -8.78 -11.77 -17.04
N GLY A 276 -9.65 -12.42 -16.26
CA GLY A 276 -9.46 -13.80 -15.79
C GLY A 276 -8.53 -13.93 -14.59
N VAL A 277 -8.20 -12.84 -13.91
CA VAL A 277 -7.42 -12.84 -12.67
C VAL A 277 -8.33 -13.20 -11.50
N ALA A 278 -7.94 -14.18 -10.69
CA ALA A 278 -8.66 -14.56 -9.47
C ALA A 278 -8.62 -13.38 -8.48
N THR A 279 -9.76 -12.78 -8.21
CA THR A 279 -9.84 -11.54 -7.44
C THR A 279 -10.91 -11.64 -6.36
N GLU A 280 -10.55 -11.25 -5.15
CA GLU A 280 -11.45 -11.06 -4.01
C GLU A 280 -11.58 -9.58 -3.72
N LEU A 281 -12.81 -9.10 -3.57
CA LEU A 281 -13.12 -7.70 -3.29
C LEU A 281 -13.99 -7.61 -2.05
N HIS A 282 -13.59 -6.74 -1.11
CA HIS A 282 -14.43 -6.43 0.05
C HIS A 282 -14.58 -4.91 0.21
N SER A 283 -15.81 -4.45 0.34
CA SER A 283 -16.13 -3.06 0.68
C SER A 283 -16.71 -2.99 2.09
N PHE A 284 -16.06 -2.23 2.97
CA PHE A 284 -16.43 -2.14 4.38
C PHE A 284 -17.42 -0.98 4.61
N PRO A 285 -18.66 -1.26 5.08
CA PRO A 285 -19.64 -0.22 5.33
C PRO A 285 -19.31 0.60 6.58
N GLY A 286 -19.69 1.89 6.57
CA GLY A 286 -19.49 2.80 7.69
C GLY A 286 -18.05 3.31 7.87
N THR A 287 -17.13 2.93 6.99
CA THR A 287 -15.70 3.21 7.09
C THR A 287 -15.28 4.39 6.20
N PHE A 288 -14.12 4.94 6.47
CA PHE A 288 -13.46 5.99 5.69
C PHE A 288 -11.99 5.63 5.45
N HIS A 289 -11.31 6.33 4.58
CA HIS A 289 -9.91 6.06 4.25
C HIS A 289 -9.03 6.00 5.49
N GLY A 290 -8.30 4.90 5.69
CA GLY A 290 -7.43 4.72 6.86
C GLY A 290 -8.15 4.43 8.17
N SER A 291 -9.47 4.16 8.18
CA SER A 291 -10.22 3.84 9.40
C SER A 291 -9.70 2.59 10.15
N ALA A 292 -8.96 1.71 9.47
CA ALA A 292 -8.28 0.56 10.09
C ALA A 292 -7.28 0.96 11.19
N LEU A 293 -6.75 2.18 11.18
CA LEU A 293 -5.87 2.71 12.23
C LEU A 293 -6.59 2.79 13.60
N PHE A 294 -7.91 2.86 13.60
CA PHE A 294 -8.72 2.81 14.82
C PHE A 294 -9.00 1.36 15.23
N SER A 295 -7.95 0.67 15.66
CA SER A 295 -7.93 -0.79 15.91
C SER A 295 -8.90 -1.27 16.99
N THR A 296 -9.47 -0.37 17.81
CA THR A 296 -10.47 -0.71 18.81
C THR A 296 -11.87 -0.89 18.23
N ALA A 297 -12.16 -0.31 17.05
CA ALA A 297 -13.46 -0.46 16.40
C ALA A 297 -13.64 -1.88 15.83
N GLN A 298 -14.82 -2.46 16.01
CA GLN A 298 -15.12 -3.83 15.56
C GLN A 298 -14.98 -3.99 14.04
N VAL A 299 -15.36 -2.97 13.28
CA VAL A 299 -15.19 -2.99 11.81
C VAL A 299 -13.73 -3.04 11.39
N SER A 300 -12.85 -2.32 12.10
CA SER A 300 -11.40 -2.34 11.85
C SER A 300 -10.77 -3.67 12.26
N GLN A 301 -11.23 -4.28 13.36
CA GLN A 301 -10.81 -5.62 13.77
C GLN A 301 -11.21 -6.69 12.74
N ARG A 302 -12.43 -6.57 12.18
CA ARG A 302 -12.89 -7.46 11.12
C ARG A 302 -12.04 -7.31 9.85
N GLU A 303 -11.72 -6.08 9.45
CA GLU A 303 -10.83 -5.82 8.31
C GLU A 303 -9.45 -6.46 8.51
N SER A 304 -8.85 -6.25 9.69
CA SER A 304 -7.55 -6.84 10.03
C SER A 304 -7.60 -8.37 10.03
N ALA A 305 -8.64 -8.97 10.61
CA ALA A 305 -8.79 -10.43 10.61
C ALA A 305 -8.96 -11.00 9.19
N GLU A 306 -9.68 -10.29 8.32
CA GLU A 306 -9.84 -10.67 6.91
C GLU A 306 -8.52 -10.55 6.14
N MET A 307 -7.75 -9.49 6.34
CA MET A 307 -6.41 -9.32 5.76
C MET A 307 -5.51 -10.54 6.08
N PHE A 308 -5.42 -10.93 7.34
CA PHE A 308 -4.63 -12.10 7.74
C PHE A 308 -5.17 -13.41 7.15
N ALA A 309 -6.49 -13.59 7.10
CA ALA A 309 -7.09 -14.79 6.52
C ALA A 309 -6.82 -14.90 5.02
N VAL A 310 -6.92 -13.80 4.29
CA VAL A 310 -6.62 -13.71 2.85
C VAL A 310 -5.16 -14.02 2.58
N LEU A 311 -4.24 -13.34 3.28
CA LEU A 311 -2.80 -13.53 3.08
C LEU A 311 -2.35 -14.95 3.46
N ARG A 312 -2.88 -15.53 4.54
CA ARG A 312 -2.61 -16.91 4.95
C ARG A 312 -2.97 -17.90 3.84
N ARG A 313 -4.16 -17.73 3.25
CA ARG A 313 -4.64 -18.57 2.14
C ARG A 313 -3.78 -18.37 0.88
N ALA A 314 -3.51 -17.12 0.51
CA ALA A 314 -2.75 -16.79 -0.69
C ALA A 314 -1.29 -17.28 -0.65
N LEU A 315 -0.68 -17.25 0.54
CA LEU A 315 0.70 -17.67 0.76
C LEU A 315 0.84 -19.16 1.14
N HIS A 316 -0.27 -19.92 1.12
CA HIS A 316 -0.30 -21.35 1.49
C HIS A 316 0.36 -21.61 2.86
N ILE A 317 -0.03 -20.81 3.88
CA ILE A 317 0.44 -20.95 5.25
C ILE A 317 -0.53 -21.86 5.99
N GLU A 318 -0.04 -23.02 6.44
CA GLU A 318 -0.82 -23.96 7.26
C GLU A 318 -1.13 -23.36 8.64
N HIS A 319 -2.21 -23.82 9.26
CA HIS A 319 -2.68 -23.34 10.59
C HIS A 319 -1.81 -23.88 11.71
#